data_427e9fb59b6525d7b2c02be8ffa78555
#
_entry.id   427e9fb59b6525d7b2c02be8ffa78555
#
_cell.length_a   1.000
_cell.length_b   1.000
_cell.length_c   1.000
_cell.angle_alpha   90.00
_cell.angle_beta   90.00
_cell.angle_gamma   90.00
#
_symmetry.space_group_name_H-M   'P 1'
#
loop_
_entity.id
_entity.type
_entity.pdbx_description
1 polymer ?
#
loop_
_entity_poly.entity_id
_entity_poly.type
_entity_poly.pdbx_seq_one_letter_code
_entity_poly.pdbx_strand_id
1 'polypeptide(L)'
;MDNKYKGELILDEPMSKHTSWGIGGPADLFYSPKNRKDLIGFLSGLDSTLPITWIGRGTNVLVRDSGIRGVVINTRSFLKEIVKISEHLYKVEAGVACVELALFCQKNGIGPAAFFSGIPGSIGGALTMNAGSFGTETWD
;
A
#
# COMPACT_ATOMS: atom_id res chain seq x y z
N MET A 1 -23.96 -14.92 -0.30
CA MET A 1 -23.10 -14.37 -1.37
C MET A 1 -21.96 -15.34 -1.55
N ASP A 2 -21.87 -15.99 -2.69
CA ASP A 2 -20.76 -16.90 -2.98
C ASP A 2 -19.47 -16.13 -2.88
N ASN A 3 -18.58 -16.62 -2.03
CA ASN A 3 -17.31 -15.96 -1.68
C ASN A 3 -16.33 -16.12 -2.86
N LYS A 4 -16.63 -15.41 -3.97
CA LYS A 4 -15.85 -15.44 -5.21
C LYS A 4 -14.40 -14.99 -4.97
N TYR A 5 -14.17 -14.16 -3.96
CA TYR A 5 -12.89 -13.59 -3.58
C TYR A 5 -12.50 -14.07 -2.18
N LYS A 6 -11.20 -14.22 -1.94
CA LYS A 6 -10.65 -14.73 -0.67
C LYS A 6 -10.23 -13.62 0.30
N GLY A 7 -10.15 -12.39 -0.20
CA GLY A 7 -9.88 -11.19 0.58
C GLY A 7 -11.13 -10.68 1.28
N GLU A 8 -10.93 -9.68 2.10
CA GLU A 8 -12.00 -9.00 2.82
C GLU A 8 -12.57 -7.88 1.97
N LEU A 9 -13.89 -7.92 1.72
CA LEU A 9 -14.65 -6.90 1.00
C LEU A 9 -15.66 -6.27 1.96
N ILE A 10 -15.56 -4.96 2.15
CA ILE A 10 -16.41 -4.20 3.06
C ILE A 10 -17.07 -3.06 2.27
N LEU A 11 -18.39 -2.92 2.43
CA LEU A 11 -19.15 -1.78 1.91
C LEU A 11 -19.16 -0.65 2.93
N ASP A 12 -19.18 0.58 2.44
CA ASP A 12 -19.27 1.80 3.26
C ASP A 12 -18.23 1.85 4.41
N GLU A 13 -17.00 1.34 4.14
CA GLU A 13 -15.96 1.26 5.17
C GLU A 13 -15.41 2.64 5.53
N PRO A 14 -15.51 3.07 6.80
CA PRO A 14 -14.97 4.34 7.23
C PRO A 14 -13.46 4.44 7.04
N MET A 15 -13.01 5.37 6.18
CA MET A 15 -11.59 5.56 5.91
C MET A 15 -10.82 6.09 7.11
N SER A 16 -11.49 6.62 8.11
CA SER A 16 -10.88 6.98 9.41
C SER A 16 -10.14 5.83 10.08
N LYS A 17 -10.54 4.58 9.83
CA LYS A 17 -9.84 3.38 10.33
C LYS A 17 -8.54 3.08 9.58
N HIS A 18 -8.34 3.69 8.41
CA HIS A 18 -7.27 3.37 7.45
C HIS A 18 -6.32 4.55 7.20
N THR A 19 -6.52 5.68 7.86
CA THR A 19 -5.67 6.87 7.78
C THR A 19 -5.01 7.17 9.11
N SER A 20 -3.78 7.68 9.08
CA SER A 20 -3.06 8.08 10.31
C SER A 20 -3.70 9.28 11.02
N TRP A 21 -4.48 10.06 10.31
CA TRP A 21 -5.23 11.19 10.87
C TRP A 21 -6.45 10.73 11.69
N GLY A 22 -6.90 9.48 11.53
CA GLY A 22 -8.08 8.96 12.19
C GLY A 22 -9.40 9.62 11.76
N ILE A 23 -9.40 10.30 10.59
CA ILE A 23 -10.55 10.95 9.99
C ILE A 23 -10.73 10.48 8.55
N GLY A 24 -11.94 10.62 8.01
CA GLY A 24 -12.30 10.29 6.65
C GLY A 24 -13.64 9.60 6.54
N GLY A 25 -14.46 10.03 5.57
CA GLY A 25 -15.75 9.42 5.24
C GLY A 25 -15.60 8.02 4.64
N PRO A 26 -16.72 7.37 4.28
CA PRO A 26 -16.72 5.97 3.84
C PRO A 26 -16.16 5.80 2.43
N ALA A 27 -15.50 4.66 2.19
CA ALA A 27 -15.28 4.15 0.86
C ALA A 27 -16.49 3.32 0.43
N ASP A 28 -17.01 3.51 -0.82
CA ASP A 28 -18.14 2.71 -1.30
C ASP A 28 -17.83 1.22 -1.23
N LEU A 29 -16.64 0.84 -1.65
CA LEU A 29 -16.09 -0.51 -1.59
C LEU A 29 -14.66 -0.44 -1.06
N PHE A 30 -14.38 -1.19 0.00
CA PHE A 30 -13.02 -1.37 0.52
C PHE A 30 -12.62 -2.82 0.39
N TYR A 31 -11.51 -3.09 -0.30
CA TYR A 31 -11.04 -4.44 -0.54
C TYR A 31 -9.63 -4.64 -0.01
N SER A 32 -9.46 -5.65 0.86
CA SER A 32 -8.16 -6.13 1.34
C SER A 32 -7.88 -7.51 0.76
N PRO A 33 -7.12 -7.61 -0.34
CA PRO A 33 -6.79 -8.90 -0.95
C PRO A 33 -6.01 -9.79 -0.01
N LYS A 34 -6.26 -11.10 -0.07
CA LYS A 34 -5.50 -12.09 0.69
C LYS A 34 -4.10 -12.33 0.11
N ASN A 35 -3.95 -12.24 -1.19
CA ASN A 35 -2.70 -12.43 -1.93
C ASN A 35 -2.81 -11.85 -3.36
N ARG A 36 -1.72 -11.90 -4.12
CA ARG A 36 -1.66 -11.39 -5.50
C ARG A 36 -2.67 -12.07 -6.44
N LYS A 37 -2.86 -13.37 -6.33
CA LYS A 37 -3.81 -14.11 -7.19
C LYS A 37 -5.24 -13.66 -6.92
N ASP A 38 -5.57 -13.43 -5.68
CA ASP A 38 -6.87 -12.94 -5.24
C ASP A 38 -7.12 -11.50 -5.74
N LEU A 39 -6.09 -10.62 -5.66
CA LEU A 39 -6.15 -9.29 -6.25
C LEU A 39 -6.43 -9.34 -7.75
N ILE A 40 -5.70 -10.17 -8.49
CA ILE A 40 -5.88 -10.30 -9.95
C ILE A 40 -7.30 -10.77 -10.25
N GLY A 41 -7.80 -11.77 -9.52
CA GLY A 41 -9.16 -12.27 -9.68
C GLY A 41 -10.22 -11.19 -9.40
N PHE A 42 -10.01 -10.38 -8.36
CA PHE A 42 -10.88 -9.26 -8.04
C PHE A 42 -10.89 -8.21 -9.15
N LEU A 43 -9.71 -7.76 -9.58
CA LEU A 43 -9.59 -6.74 -10.64
C LEU A 43 -10.17 -7.21 -11.97
N SER A 44 -9.99 -8.50 -12.33
CA SER A 44 -10.55 -9.06 -13.56
C SER A 44 -12.07 -9.16 -13.56
N GLY A 45 -12.70 -9.15 -12.39
CA GLY A 45 -14.16 -9.18 -12.24
C GLY A 45 -14.80 -7.82 -11.95
N LEU A 46 -13.96 -6.77 -11.84
CA LEU A 46 -14.43 -5.42 -11.55
C LEU A 46 -14.89 -4.73 -12.83
N ASP A 47 -15.95 -3.91 -12.73
CA ASP A 47 -16.38 -3.04 -13.82
C ASP A 47 -15.25 -2.02 -14.10
N SER A 48 -14.79 -1.97 -15.35
CA SER A 48 -13.71 -1.08 -15.78
C SER A 48 -14.02 0.41 -15.65
N THR A 49 -15.28 0.78 -15.45
CA THR A 49 -15.71 2.17 -15.23
C THR A 49 -15.58 2.63 -13.78
N LEU A 50 -15.44 1.68 -12.84
CA LEU A 50 -15.30 2.02 -11.43
C LEU A 50 -13.92 2.61 -11.14
N PRO A 51 -13.84 3.79 -10.51
CA PRO A 51 -12.56 4.35 -10.11
C PRO A 51 -11.92 3.51 -9.03
N ILE A 52 -10.60 3.31 -9.13
CA ILE A 52 -9.81 2.56 -8.16
C ILE A 52 -8.87 3.51 -7.44
N THR A 53 -8.92 3.49 -6.11
CA THR A 53 -7.98 4.18 -5.24
C THR A 53 -7.12 3.16 -4.52
N TRP A 54 -5.81 3.27 -4.66
CA TRP A 54 -4.86 2.41 -3.92
C TRP A 54 -4.48 3.07 -2.61
N ILE A 55 -4.48 2.29 -1.53
CA ILE A 55 -4.01 2.75 -0.23
C ILE A 55 -2.97 1.77 0.35
N GLY A 56 -1.89 2.34 0.87
CA GLY A 56 -0.91 1.60 1.66
C GLY A 56 -1.22 1.71 3.15
N ARG A 57 -0.32 2.35 3.91
CA ARG A 57 -0.47 2.55 5.36
C ARG A 57 -1.35 3.76 5.74
N GLY A 58 -1.81 4.54 4.75
CA GLY A 58 -2.66 5.71 4.98
C GLY A 58 -1.98 6.86 5.73
N THR A 59 -0.65 6.94 5.68
CA THR A 59 0.13 7.93 6.45
C THR A 59 0.18 9.31 5.79
N ASN A 60 -0.13 9.40 4.50
CA ASN A 60 -0.17 10.65 3.76
C ASN A 60 -1.45 10.76 2.92
N VAL A 61 -2.57 10.41 3.52
CA VAL A 61 -3.89 10.44 2.87
C VAL A 61 -4.86 11.20 3.75
N LEU A 62 -5.53 12.17 3.16
CA LEU A 62 -6.64 12.90 3.76
C LEU A 62 -7.91 12.59 2.96
N VAL A 63 -8.85 11.93 3.59
CA VAL A 63 -10.15 11.60 2.98
C VAL A 63 -11.21 12.55 3.51
N ARG A 64 -11.97 13.18 2.61
CA ARG A 64 -13.07 14.09 2.97
C ARG A 64 -14.25 13.31 3.58
N ASP A 65 -15.14 13.99 4.28
CA ASP A 65 -16.32 13.39 4.92
C ASP A 65 -17.28 12.73 3.90
N SER A 66 -17.30 13.23 2.65
CA SER A 66 -18.05 12.60 1.56
C SER A 66 -17.51 11.22 1.13
N GLY A 67 -16.32 10.85 1.63
CA GLY A 67 -15.71 9.55 1.37
C GLY A 67 -15.07 9.42 -0.01
N ILE A 68 -14.86 8.17 -0.43
CA ILE A 68 -14.24 7.80 -1.71
C ILE A 68 -15.26 7.01 -2.52
N ARG A 69 -15.56 7.50 -3.74
CA ARG A 69 -16.43 6.79 -4.69
C ARG A 69 -15.64 5.72 -5.43
N GLY A 70 -16.25 4.56 -5.64
CA GLY A 70 -15.64 3.41 -6.30
C GLY A 70 -14.96 2.46 -5.33
N VAL A 71 -13.78 1.96 -5.68
CA VAL A 71 -13.10 0.90 -4.94
C VAL A 71 -11.81 1.41 -4.31
N VAL A 72 -11.64 1.21 -3.02
CA VAL A 72 -10.35 1.37 -2.32
C VAL A 72 -9.70 0.00 -2.18
N ILE A 73 -8.49 -0.16 -2.69
CA ILE A 73 -7.71 -1.40 -2.58
C ILE A 73 -6.55 -1.18 -1.58
N ASN A 74 -6.57 -1.96 -0.50
CA ASN A 74 -5.55 -1.90 0.53
C ASN A 74 -4.40 -2.87 0.21
N THR A 75 -3.19 -2.32 0.01
CA THR A 75 -1.98 -3.11 -0.30
C THR A 75 -1.20 -3.55 0.94
N ARG A 76 -1.52 -3.01 2.11
CA ARG A 76 -0.78 -3.22 3.37
C ARG A 76 -0.74 -4.69 3.80
N SER A 77 -1.76 -5.48 3.46
CA SER A 77 -1.95 -6.82 4.04
C SER A 77 -1.20 -7.92 3.30
N PHE A 78 -0.84 -7.77 2.02
CA PHE A 78 -0.44 -8.89 1.19
C PHE A 78 0.81 -8.71 0.31
N LEU A 79 1.17 -7.50 -0.13
CA LEU A 79 2.35 -7.23 -0.95
C LEU A 79 3.55 -6.89 -0.05
N LYS A 80 4.20 -7.91 0.54
CA LYS A 80 5.22 -7.72 1.59
C LYS A 80 6.55 -8.44 1.33
N GLU A 81 6.76 -8.93 0.12
CA GLU A 81 7.99 -9.66 -0.19
C GLU A 81 9.13 -8.72 -0.58
N ILE A 82 10.34 -9.07 -0.09
CA ILE A 82 11.62 -8.52 -0.56
C ILE A 82 12.41 -9.71 -1.11
N VAL A 83 12.67 -9.71 -2.41
CA VAL A 83 13.33 -10.84 -3.11
C VAL A 83 14.59 -10.35 -3.78
N LYS A 84 15.72 -11.02 -3.52
CA LYS A 84 16.96 -10.78 -4.26
C LYS A 84 16.85 -11.44 -5.64
N ILE A 85 16.98 -10.64 -6.68
CA ILE A 85 16.94 -11.11 -8.09
C ILE A 85 18.35 -11.39 -8.59
N SER A 86 19.32 -10.51 -8.27
CA SER A 86 20.73 -10.67 -8.60
C SER A 86 21.59 -9.98 -7.55
N GLU A 87 22.90 -9.89 -7.76
CA GLU A 87 23.83 -9.30 -6.79
C GLU A 87 23.47 -7.86 -6.40
N HIS A 88 22.96 -7.06 -7.34
CA HIS A 88 22.64 -5.65 -7.14
C HIS A 88 21.16 -5.30 -7.41
N LEU A 89 20.30 -6.31 -7.61
CA LEU A 89 18.90 -6.09 -7.95
C LEU A 89 17.98 -6.79 -6.96
N TYR A 90 17.08 -6.02 -6.37
CA TYR A 90 16.06 -6.50 -5.45
C TYR A 90 14.68 -6.10 -5.96
N LYS A 91 13.74 -7.03 -5.87
CA LYS A 91 12.31 -6.76 -6.05
C LYS A 91 11.70 -6.53 -4.69
N VAL A 92 11.07 -5.38 -4.51
CA VAL A 92 10.36 -5.02 -3.28
C VAL A 92 8.91 -4.78 -3.62
N GLU A 93 8.01 -5.44 -2.89
CA GLU A 93 6.58 -5.27 -3.12
C GLU A 93 6.04 -3.99 -2.47
N ALA A 94 4.99 -3.42 -3.07
CA ALA A 94 4.43 -2.11 -2.71
C ALA A 94 3.92 -1.99 -1.27
N GLY A 95 3.52 -3.10 -0.65
CA GLY A 95 3.01 -3.14 0.73
C GLY A 95 4.10 -3.28 1.80
N VAL A 96 5.36 -3.50 1.43
CA VAL A 96 6.50 -3.52 2.36
C VAL A 96 6.57 -2.19 3.09
N ALA A 97 6.72 -2.19 4.42
CA ALA A 97 6.92 -0.96 5.16
C ALA A 97 8.31 -0.37 4.87
N CYS A 98 8.41 0.95 4.76
CA CYS A 98 9.70 1.60 4.49
C CYS A 98 10.76 1.23 5.54
N VAL A 99 10.37 1.17 6.82
CA VAL A 99 11.28 0.74 7.90
C VAL A 99 11.74 -0.73 7.75
N GLU A 100 10.89 -1.62 7.22
CA GLU A 100 11.27 -3.02 6.97
C GLU A 100 12.32 -3.11 5.87
N LEU A 101 12.18 -2.31 4.79
CA LEU A 101 13.21 -2.21 3.75
C LEU A 101 14.52 -1.64 4.31
N ALA A 102 14.48 -0.57 5.10
CA ALA A 102 15.67 -0.01 5.72
C ALA A 102 16.43 -1.04 6.57
N LEU A 103 15.71 -1.80 7.42
CA LEU A 103 16.28 -2.85 8.24
C LEU A 103 16.84 -4.01 7.41
N PHE A 104 16.14 -4.40 6.34
CA PHE A 104 16.64 -5.42 5.41
C PHE A 104 17.96 -4.98 4.76
N CYS A 105 18.02 -3.75 4.26
CA CYS A 105 19.21 -3.19 3.63
C CYS A 105 20.37 -3.10 4.63
N GLN A 106 20.13 -2.64 5.85
CA GLN A 106 21.13 -2.59 6.92
C GLN A 106 21.73 -3.97 7.21
N LYS A 107 20.90 -5.00 7.37
CA LYS A 107 21.35 -6.38 7.64
C LYS A 107 22.17 -6.99 6.52
N ASN A 108 21.94 -6.55 5.28
CA ASN A 108 22.60 -7.08 4.09
C ASN A 108 23.72 -6.16 3.55
N GLY A 109 24.10 -5.10 4.28
CA GLY A 109 25.15 -4.18 3.86
C GLY A 109 24.81 -3.39 2.59
N ILE A 110 23.52 -3.15 2.33
CA ILE A 110 23.02 -2.43 1.15
C ILE A 110 22.81 -0.97 1.54
N GLY A 111 23.58 -0.08 0.96
CA GLY A 111 23.37 1.38 1.12
C GLY A 111 22.93 2.01 -0.21
N PRO A 112 22.43 3.25 -0.19
CA PRO A 112 22.05 4.15 0.90
C PRO A 112 20.54 4.12 1.19
N ALA A 113 20.01 3.09 1.83
CA ALA A 113 18.58 2.90 2.08
C ALA A 113 18.12 3.31 3.50
N ALA A 114 19.03 3.86 4.33
CA ALA A 114 18.73 4.19 5.73
C ALA A 114 17.62 5.25 5.86
N PHE A 115 17.49 6.16 4.90
CA PHE A 115 16.45 7.21 4.91
C PHE A 115 15.03 6.64 4.96
N PHE A 116 14.78 5.46 4.40
CA PHE A 116 13.46 4.82 4.50
C PHE A 116 13.01 4.57 5.94
N SER A 117 13.93 4.52 6.92
CA SER A 117 13.56 4.35 8.33
C SER A 117 12.76 5.53 8.90
N GLY A 118 12.91 6.73 8.34
CA GLY A 118 12.17 7.92 8.74
C GLY A 118 10.81 8.09 8.03
N ILE A 119 10.46 7.19 7.10
CA ILE A 119 9.20 7.26 6.34
C ILE A 119 8.19 6.28 6.96
N PRO A 120 7.08 6.74 7.57
CA PRO A 120 6.10 5.85 8.23
C PRO A 120 5.16 5.15 7.24
N GLY A 121 5.50 5.15 5.96
CA GLY A 121 4.72 4.65 4.83
C GLY A 121 5.03 3.21 4.42
N SER A 122 4.48 2.83 3.27
CA SER A 122 4.86 1.65 2.49
C SER A 122 5.68 2.06 1.27
N ILE A 123 6.41 1.12 0.70
CA ILE A 123 7.24 1.37 -0.49
C ILE A 123 6.40 1.90 -1.66
N GLY A 124 5.22 1.33 -1.91
CA GLY A 124 4.32 1.86 -2.94
C GLY A 124 3.88 3.30 -2.68
N GLY A 125 3.59 3.64 -1.42
CA GLY A 125 3.28 5.02 -1.03
C GLY A 125 4.47 5.96 -1.15
N ALA A 126 5.66 5.52 -0.76
CA ALA A 126 6.89 6.30 -0.88
C ALA A 126 7.22 6.63 -2.35
N LEU A 127 7.10 5.64 -3.24
CA LEU A 127 7.27 5.84 -4.69
C LEU A 127 6.24 6.81 -5.27
N THR A 128 4.98 6.68 -4.89
CA THR A 128 3.90 7.54 -5.40
C THR A 128 4.08 9.00 -4.99
N MET A 129 4.58 9.22 -3.77
CA MET A 129 4.68 10.55 -3.17
C MET A 129 6.09 11.16 -3.26
N ASN A 130 7.06 10.46 -3.84
CA ASN A 130 8.48 10.80 -3.73
C ASN A 130 8.87 11.10 -2.27
N ALA A 131 8.43 10.21 -1.36
CA ALA A 131 8.62 10.46 0.07
C ALA A 131 10.10 10.47 0.44
N GLY A 132 10.47 11.41 1.28
CA GLY A 132 11.84 11.56 1.74
C GLY A 132 11.96 11.71 3.25
N SER A 133 13.17 11.48 3.74
CA SER A 133 13.58 11.81 5.09
C SER A 133 15.09 11.92 5.19
N PHE A 134 15.57 12.63 6.23
CA PHE A 134 17.02 12.85 6.46
C PHE A 134 17.76 13.47 5.25
N GLY A 135 17.06 14.27 4.43
CA GLY A 135 17.66 14.97 3.30
C GLY A 135 17.82 14.14 2.02
N THR A 136 17.19 12.96 1.94
CA THR A 136 17.16 12.08 0.76
C THR A 136 15.71 11.74 0.42
N GLU A 137 15.38 11.65 -0.86
CA GLU A 137 14.06 11.31 -1.37
C GLU A 137 14.08 9.94 -2.09
N THR A 138 12.88 9.39 -2.32
CA THR A 138 12.74 8.03 -2.90
C THR A 138 13.29 7.96 -4.34
N TRP A 139 13.24 9.07 -5.08
CA TRP A 139 13.67 9.14 -6.48
C TRP A 139 15.08 9.71 -6.68
N ASP A 140 15.84 10.01 -5.60
CA ASP A 140 17.26 10.36 -5.68
C ASP A 140 18.11 9.12 -6.04
#